data_98fd88832a8e85385176b7e38992924c
#
_entry.id   98fd88832a8e85385176b7e38992924c
#
_cell.length_a   1.000
_cell.length_b   1.000
_cell.length_c   1.000
_cell.angle_alpha   90.00
_cell.angle_beta   90.00
_cell.angle_gamma   90.00
#
_symmetry.space_group_name_H-M   'P 1'
#
loop_
_entity.id
_entity.type
_entity.pdbx_description
1 polymer ?
#
loop_
_entity_poly.entity_id
_entity_poly.type
_entity_poly.pdbx_seq_one_letter_code
_entity_poly.pdbx_strand_id
1 'polypeptide(L)'
;MRCGYRLKTGLWSALLVLVLTLLSSRAFAGNVTTASNAAESIAPYHARLGRSHPLIAVAGQTRGTETTDYLVPYGVLAQSGAAQVIALGTQAGPIQLMPALKIEPQATLAEFDARFPDGADYVIVPAVHEPDDATLVGWVRAQARMGAVIVGVCDGVWVVANAGLLNGRRATGHWYSLNRLEHKFGDTRWVRNRRYVADDSIVTTTGVTASIPVSLALVEAIAGRDRAAEVASELGARDWSAAHNSNDFALN
;
A
#
# COMPACT_ATOMS: atom_id res chain seq x y z
N MET A 1 44.57 75.17 -46.50
CA MET A 1 44.16 74.96 -47.93
C MET A 1 42.85 74.20 -47.93
N ARG A 2 41.85 74.71 -48.61
CA ARG A 2 40.48 74.22 -48.78
C ARG A 2 40.41 72.97 -49.65
N CYS A 3 39.50 72.05 -49.37
CA CYS A 3 38.65 71.31 -50.33
C CYS A 3 37.94 70.23 -49.50
N GLY A 4 36.70 70.15 -49.24
CA GLY A 4 35.52 70.45 -49.98
C GLY A 4 35.13 69.30 -50.92
N TYR A 5 34.36 68.30 -50.50
CA TYR A 5 33.47 67.60 -51.43
C TYR A 5 32.22 67.02 -50.71
N ARG A 6 31.13 67.12 -51.39
CA ARG A 6 29.71 67.07 -51.14
C ARG A 6 29.17 65.66 -50.86
N LEU A 7 28.02 65.73 -50.17
CA LEU A 7 27.01 64.68 -50.03
C LEU A 7 26.67 63.95 -51.32
N LYS A 8 26.40 62.67 -51.18
CA LYS A 8 25.32 61.98 -51.90
C LYS A 8 24.52 61.10 -50.98
N THR A 9 23.26 61.42 -50.92
CA THR A 9 22.18 60.70 -50.31
C THR A 9 21.93 59.40 -51.01
N GLY A 10 21.89 58.30 -50.29
CA GLY A 10 21.40 56.99 -50.74
C GLY A 10 20.52 56.37 -49.67
N LEU A 11 19.19 56.50 -49.82
CA LEU A 11 18.21 55.77 -49.10
C LEU A 11 18.41 54.26 -49.38
N TRP A 12 18.75 53.52 -48.39
CA TRP A 12 18.55 52.08 -48.42
C TRP A 12 17.68 51.68 -47.22
N SER A 13 16.46 51.26 -47.56
CA SER A 13 15.47 50.71 -46.66
C SER A 13 16.02 49.43 -46.03
N ALA A 14 16.41 49.45 -44.77
CA ALA A 14 16.72 48.25 -44.02
C ALA A 14 15.40 47.70 -43.49
N LEU A 15 14.95 46.63 -44.15
CA LEU A 15 13.86 45.75 -43.64
C LEU A 15 14.35 45.06 -42.36
N LEU A 16 13.87 45.51 -41.21
CA LEU A 16 14.10 44.86 -39.93
C LEU A 16 13.17 43.66 -39.88
N VAL A 17 13.65 42.48 -40.21
CA VAL A 17 12.96 41.21 -40.01
C VAL A 17 13.01 40.90 -38.52
N LEU A 18 11.93 41.22 -37.81
CA LEU A 18 11.72 40.85 -36.41
C LEU A 18 11.35 39.36 -36.36
N VAL A 19 12.35 38.48 -36.18
CA VAL A 19 12.13 37.08 -35.90
C VAL A 19 11.66 36.97 -34.46
N LEU A 20 10.35 36.94 -34.25
CA LEU A 20 9.73 36.54 -32.97
C LEU A 20 9.97 35.03 -32.82
N THR A 21 10.99 34.65 -32.11
CA THR A 21 11.11 33.31 -31.55
C THR A 21 10.11 33.16 -30.42
N LEU A 22 8.95 32.62 -30.75
CA LEU A 22 8.00 32.09 -29.76
C LEU A 22 8.66 30.91 -29.03
N LEU A 23 9.33 31.20 -27.93
CA LEU A 23 9.67 30.20 -26.91
C LEU A 23 8.37 29.72 -26.32
N SER A 24 7.80 28.66 -26.85
CA SER A 24 6.74 27.92 -26.24
C SER A 24 7.29 27.27 -24.97
N SER A 25 7.19 27.99 -23.84
CA SER A 25 7.33 27.44 -22.51
C SER A 25 6.24 26.39 -22.33
N ARG A 26 6.52 25.14 -22.67
CA ARG A 26 5.72 24.03 -22.16
C ARG A 26 5.91 24.02 -20.65
N ALA A 27 5.02 24.71 -19.96
CA ALA A 27 4.80 24.45 -18.55
C ALA A 27 4.47 22.97 -18.43
N PHE A 28 5.38 22.20 -17.87
CA PHE A 28 5.07 20.90 -17.29
C PHE A 28 4.09 21.18 -16.14
N ALA A 29 2.81 21.29 -16.46
CA ALA A 29 1.76 21.14 -15.48
C ALA A 29 1.87 19.68 -15.03
N GLY A 30 2.64 19.44 -13.96
CA GLY A 30 2.55 18.20 -13.24
C GLY A 30 1.07 18.00 -12.92
N ASN A 31 0.46 16.96 -13.44
CA ASN A 31 -0.86 16.53 -13.03
C ASN A 31 -0.79 16.23 -11.53
N VAL A 32 -1.00 17.24 -10.71
CA VAL A 32 -1.47 17.05 -9.33
C VAL A 32 -2.87 16.47 -9.52
N THR A 33 -2.96 15.17 -9.64
CA THR A 33 -4.22 14.47 -9.54
C THR A 33 -4.73 14.80 -8.14
N THR A 34 -5.67 15.72 -8.05
CA THR A 34 -6.46 15.92 -6.83
C THR A 34 -6.95 14.54 -6.45
N ALA A 35 -6.46 14.02 -5.33
CA ALA A 35 -6.88 12.72 -4.83
C ALA A 35 -8.42 12.75 -4.82
N SER A 36 -9.02 11.87 -5.61
CA SER A 36 -10.47 11.69 -5.59
C SER A 36 -10.86 11.51 -4.13
N ASN A 37 -11.84 12.30 -3.64
CA ASN A 37 -12.41 12.15 -2.29
C ASN A 37 -13.21 10.85 -2.14
N ALA A 38 -13.20 9.97 -3.16
CA ALA A 38 -13.81 8.67 -3.09
C ALA A 38 -13.14 7.82 -2.01
N ALA A 39 -13.96 7.14 -1.23
CA ALA A 39 -13.51 6.16 -0.25
C ALA A 39 -12.77 5.02 -0.96
N GLU A 40 -11.73 4.52 -0.33
CA GLU A 40 -11.10 3.27 -0.77
C GLU A 40 -12.07 2.11 -0.48
N SER A 41 -12.21 1.21 -1.42
CA SER A 41 -13.07 0.03 -1.30
C SER A 41 -12.25 -1.23 -1.62
N ILE A 42 -12.30 -2.19 -0.73
CA ILE A 42 -11.76 -3.54 -0.97
C ILE A 42 -12.86 -4.33 -1.68
N ALA A 43 -12.50 -5.01 -2.76
CA ALA A 43 -13.46 -5.81 -3.52
C ALA A 43 -14.12 -6.88 -2.64
N PRO A 44 -15.43 -7.11 -2.76
CA PRO A 44 -16.10 -8.17 -2.02
C PRO A 44 -15.44 -9.54 -2.25
N TYR A 45 -15.40 -10.34 -1.21
CA TYR A 45 -14.86 -11.70 -1.30
C TYR A 45 -15.71 -12.57 -2.23
N HIS A 46 -15.04 -13.24 -3.14
CA HIS A 46 -15.62 -14.27 -3.98
C HIS A 46 -14.91 -15.59 -3.73
N ALA A 47 -15.68 -16.62 -3.43
CA ALA A 47 -15.17 -17.97 -3.09
C ALA A 47 -14.51 -18.64 -4.30
N ARG A 48 -13.28 -18.28 -4.60
CA ARG A 48 -12.52 -18.78 -5.76
C ARG A 48 -12.09 -20.25 -5.66
N LEU A 49 -11.99 -20.79 -4.45
CA LEU A 49 -11.57 -22.16 -4.18
C LEU A 49 -12.68 -22.99 -3.50
N GLY A 50 -13.94 -22.58 -3.65
CA GLY A 50 -15.09 -23.22 -3.01
C GLY A 50 -15.13 -23.04 -1.49
N ARG A 51 -14.29 -22.17 -0.91
CA ARG A 51 -14.27 -21.89 0.52
C ARG A 51 -15.38 -20.90 0.88
N SER A 52 -16.35 -21.31 1.67
CA SER A 52 -17.36 -20.38 2.22
C SER A 52 -16.78 -19.41 3.23
N HIS A 53 -15.72 -19.81 3.92
CA HIS A 53 -14.93 -18.97 4.84
C HIS A 53 -13.53 -18.81 4.24
N PRO A 54 -13.11 -17.60 3.89
CA PRO A 54 -11.78 -17.38 3.34
C PRO A 54 -10.69 -17.74 4.33
N LEU A 55 -9.56 -18.17 3.80
CA LEU A 55 -8.34 -18.46 4.54
C LEU A 55 -7.45 -17.22 4.55
N ILE A 56 -7.15 -16.71 5.73
CA ILE A 56 -6.30 -15.54 5.93
C ILE A 56 -5.00 -15.97 6.61
N ALA A 57 -3.87 -15.65 6.00
CA ALA A 57 -2.56 -15.84 6.57
C ALA A 57 -2.01 -14.50 7.09
N VAL A 58 -1.59 -14.44 8.35
CA VAL A 58 -0.84 -13.30 8.89
C VAL A 58 0.62 -13.72 8.96
N ALA A 59 1.45 -13.20 8.04
CA ALA A 59 2.80 -13.71 7.80
C ALA A 59 3.86 -12.79 8.43
N GLY A 60 4.36 -13.18 9.62
CA GLY A 60 5.43 -12.50 10.31
C GLY A 60 6.81 -13.11 10.07
N GLN A 61 7.85 -12.28 10.12
CA GLN A 61 9.24 -12.72 10.18
C GLN A 61 9.58 -13.18 11.58
N THR A 62 10.20 -14.35 11.72
CA THR A 62 10.53 -14.93 13.04
C THR A 62 11.45 -14.00 13.84
N ARG A 63 12.35 -13.25 13.19
CA ARG A 63 13.32 -12.36 13.82
C ARG A 63 12.94 -10.89 13.72
N GLY A 64 11.80 -10.49 14.21
CA GLY A 64 11.42 -9.08 14.28
C GLY A 64 10.24 -8.74 13.39
N THR A 65 9.08 -8.82 14.00
CA THR A 65 7.79 -8.40 13.42
C THR A 65 7.19 -7.33 14.30
N GLU A 66 6.59 -6.29 13.70
CA GLU A 66 5.91 -5.26 14.48
C GLU A 66 4.67 -5.85 15.16
N THR A 67 4.55 -5.56 16.45
CA THR A 67 3.55 -6.19 17.34
C THR A 67 2.13 -5.87 16.90
N THR A 68 1.82 -4.60 16.67
CA THR A 68 0.46 -4.14 16.37
C THR A 68 0.01 -4.59 14.98
N ASP A 69 0.91 -4.51 14.01
CA ASP A 69 0.62 -4.89 12.62
C ASP A 69 0.36 -6.39 12.47
N TYR A 70 0.88 -7.19 13.38
CA TYR A 70 0.68 -8.64 13.39
C TYR A 70 -0.54 -9.06 14.22
N LEU A 71 -0.62 -8.59 15.48
CA LEU A 71 -1.63 -9.07 16.43
C LEU A 71 -3.01 -8.44 16.22
N VAL A 72 -3.07 -7.16 15.84
CA VAL A 72 -4.36 -6.48 15.69
C VAL A 72 -5.16 -7.01 14.50
N PRO A 73 -4.60 -7.12 13.28
CA PRO A 73 -5.33 -7.75 12.18
C PRO A 73 -5.73 -9.19 12.48
N TYR A 74 -4.82 -9.98 13.07
CA TYR A 74 -5.16 -11.34 13.50
C TYR A 74 -6.38 -11.36 14.44
N GLY A 75 -6.35 -10.55 15.49
CA GLY A 75 -7.41 -10.51 16.49
C GLY A 75 -8.76 -10.06 15.92
N VAL A 76 -8.78 -8.96 15.16
CA VAL A 76 -10.00 -8.42 14.56
C VAL A 76 -10.62 -9.41 13.57
N LEU A 77 -9.80 -9.98 12.69
CA LEU A 77 -10.27 -10.92 11.67
C LEU A 77 -10.72 -12.25 12.28
N ALA A 78 -10.03 -12.76 13.30
CA ALA A 78 -10.44 -13.96 14.02
C ALA A 78 -11.75 -13.74 14.80
N GLN A 79 -11.88 -12.60 15.51
CA GLN A 79 -13.10 -12.25 16.25
C GLN A 79 -14.31 -12.08 15.34
N SER A 80 -14.10 -11.67 14.09
CA SER A 80 -15.20 -11.54 13.14
C SER A 80 -15.96 -12.85 12.88
N GLY A 81 -15.31 -14.00 13.08
CA GLY A 81 -15.86 -15.31 12.76
C GLY A 81 -16.10 -15.53 11.26
N ALA A 82 -15.74 -14.56 10.41
CA ALA A 82 -16.00 -14.58 8.97
C ALA A 82 -14.93 -15.31 8.16
N ALA A 83 -13.77 -15.63 8.77
CA ALA A 83 -12.63 -16.21 8.12
C ALA A 83 -11.88 -17.21 9.02
N GLN A 84 -11.15 -18.14 8.41
CA GLN A 84 -10.13 -18.91 9.10
C GLN A 84 -8.83 -18.11 9.09
N VAL A 85 -8.34 -17.68 10.25
CA VAL A 85 -7.12 -16.86 10.37
C VAL A 85 -6.00 -17.70 10.95
N ILE A 86 -4.82 -17.68 10.32
CA ILE A 86 -3.64 -18.44 10.75
C ILE A 86 -2.46 -17.50 10.89
N ALA A 87 -1.86 -17.52 12.08
CA ALA A 87 -0.65 -16.78 12.43
C ALA A 87 0.59 -17.57 12.01
N LEU A 88 1.43 -17.00 11.15
CA LEU A 88 2.57 -17.67 10.52
C LEU A 88 3.90 -17.01 10.88
N GLY A 89 4.94 -17.84 11.05
CA GLY A 89 6.33 -17.41 11.12
C GLY A 89 7.13 -17.89 9.91
N THR A 90 8.21 -17.18 9.56
CA THR A 90 9.10 -17.60 8.47
C THR A 90 9.88 -18.89 8.81
N GLN A 91 10.09 -19.16 10.09
CA GLN A 91 10.85 -20.33 10.59
C GLN A 91 10.14 -20.92 11.81
N ALA A 92 10.53 -22.14 12.19
CA ALA A 92 10.06 -22.78 13.42
C ALA A 92 10.50 -22.02 14.69
N GLY A 93 9.66 -22.08 15.72
CA GLY A 93 9.86 -21.45 17.00
C GLY A 93 9.18 -20.08 17.13
N PRO A 94 9.34 -19.43 18.28
CA PRO A 94 8.60 -18.20 18.59
C PRO A 94 9.04 -17.04 17.71
N ILE A 95 8.07 -16.22 17.29
CA ILE A 95 8.31 -14.94 16.63
C ILE A 95 8.72 -13.92 17.68
N GLN A 96 9.83 -13.24 17.44
CA GLN A 96 10.22 -12.07 18.20
C GLN A 96 9.44 -10.86 17.67
N LEU A 97 8.44 -10.44 18.41
CA LEU A 97 7.73 -9.19 18.15
C LEU A 97 8.52 -7.99 18.71
N MET A 98 8.53 -6.91 17.94
CA MET A 98 9.19 -5.68 18.35
C MET A 98 8.31 -4.87 19.30
N PRO A 99 8.81 -4.33 20.43
CA PRO A 99 10.22 -4.37 20.80
C PRO A 99 10.65 -5.62 21.59
N ALA A 100 9.77 -6.39 22.21
CA ALA A 100 10.21 -7.38 23.20
C ALA A 100 9.35 -8.64 23.39
N LEU A 101 8.12 -8.67 22.88
CA LEU A 101 7.20 -9.79 23.08
C LEU A 101 7.61 -10.99 22.20
N LYS A 102 7.44 -12.20 22.73
CA LYS A 102 7.55 -13.44 21.95
C LYS A 102 6.21 -14.15 21.92
N ILE A 103 5.85 -14.66 20.75
CA ILE A 103 4.64 -15.45 20.54
C ILE A 103 4.97 -16.72 19.76
N GLU A 104 4.23 -17.78 20.01
CA GLU A 104 4.27 -19.00 19.19
C GLU A 104 3.30 -18.82 18.02
N PRO A 105 3.78 -18.87 16.75
CA PRO A 105 2.90 -18.90 15.59
C PRO A 105 2.18 -20.25 15.51
N GLN A 106 1.06 -20.28 14.76
CA GLN A 106 0.29 -21.52 14.58
C GLN A 106 0.94 -22.46 13.54
N ALA A 107 1.78 -21.92 12.66
CA ALA A 107 2.56 -22.67 11.67
C ALA A 107 3.71 -21.83 11.12
N THR A 108 4.65 -22.46 10.46
CA THR A 108 5.60 -21.83 9.54
C THR A 108 4.97 -21.61 8.16
N LEU A 109 5.60 -20.79 7.31
CA LEU A 109 5.20 -20.62 5.91
C LEU A 109 5.19 -21.95 5.17
N ALA A 110 6.20 -22.82 5.41
CA ALA A 110 6.30 -24.11 4.75
C ALA A 110 5.21 -25.11 5.19
N GLU A 111 4.87 -25.13 6.49
CA GLU A 111 3.78 -25.95 7.02
C GLU A 111 2.42 -25.47 6.51
N PHE A 112 2.26 -24.14 6.34
CA PHE A 112 1.08 -23.56 5.73
C PHE A 112 0.91 -24.03 4.29
N ASP A 113 1.95 -23.93 3.47
CA ASP A 113 1.92 -24.34 2.06
C ASP A 113 1.65 -25.85 1.92
N ALA A 114 2.23 -26.68 2.80
CA ALA A 114 1.96 -28.13 2.81
C ALA A 114 0.50 -28.44 3.15
N ARG A 115 -0.13 -27.66 4.03
CA ARG A 115 -1.53 -27.82 4.46
C ARG A 115 -2.52 -27.23 3.48
N PHE A 116 -2.14 -26.14 2.80
CA PHE A 116 -2.98 -25.36 1.90
C PHE A 116 -2.28 -25.11 0.56
N PRO A 117 -2.12 -26.14 -0.27
CA PRO A 117 -1.37 -26.04 -1.53
C PRO A 117 -1.96 -25.03 -2.53
N ASP A 118 -3.26 -24.73 -2.41
CA ASP A 118 -3.93 -23.71 -3.24
C ASP A 118 -3.74 -22.27 -2.72
N GLY A 119 -3.00 -22.09 -1.63
CA GLY A 119 -2.68 -20.83 -1.01
C GLY A 119 -3.81 -20.19 -0.18
N ALA A 120 -3.54 -19.00 0.33
CA ALA A 120 -4.47 -18.17 1.08
C ALA A 120 -5.43 -17.39 0.16
N ASP A 121 -6.56 -16.93 0.71
CA ASP A 121 -7.42 -15.95 0.06
C ASP A 121 -6.93 -14.52 0.35
N TYR A 122 -6.41 -14.29 1.57
CA TYR A 122 -5.79 -13.02 1.98
C TYR A 122 -4.47 -13.29 2.71
N VAL A 123 -3.50 -12.42 2.49
CA VAL A 123 -2.22 -12.42 3.21
C VAL A 123 -2.01 -11.06 3.85
N ILE A 124 -1.93 -11.03 5.18
CA ILE A 124 -1.55 -9.84 5.94
C ILE A 124 -0.04 -9.85 6.14
N VAL A 125 0.60 -8.78 5.71
CA VAL A 125 2.05 -8.59 5.77
C VAL A 125 2.35 -7.42 6.72
N PRO A 126 2.74 -7.69 7.96
CA PRO A 126 3.13 -6.67 8.93
C PRO A 126 4.47 -6.05 8.60
N ALA A 127 4.82 -4.95 9.25
CA ALA A 127 6.18 -4.45 9.24
C ALA A 127 7.12 -5.47 9.90
N VAL A 128 8.29 -5.68 9.27
CA VAL A 128 9.30 -6.63 9.71
C VAL A 128 10.69 -5.98 9.74
N HIS A 129 11.62 -6.56 10.47
CA HIS A 129 12.97 -6.03 10.62
C HIS A 129 13.76 -6.09 9.29
N GLU A 130 13.62 -7.18 8.54
CA GLU A 130 14.30 -7.41 7.25
C GLU A 130 13.25 -7.51 6.13
N PRO A 131 12.79 -6.36 5.57
CA PRO A 131 11.71 -6.37 4.60
C PRO A 131 12.10 -6.89 3.21
N ASP A 132 13.36 -7.18 2.98
CA ASP A 132 13.93 -7.83 1.79
C ASP A 132 14.31 -9.31 2.01
N ASP A 133 13.94 -9.89 3.16
CA ASP A 133 14.12 -11.32 3.42
C ASP A 133 13.54 -12.17 2.27
N ALA A 134 14.43 -12.94 1.62
CA ALA A 134 14.10 -13.67 0.41
C ALA A 134 12.99 -14.71 0.62
N THR A 135 12.91 -15.30 1.82
CA THR A 135 11.89 -16.31 2.18
C THR A 135 10.51 -15.66 2.24
N LEU A 136 10.38 -14.58 3.01
CA LEU A 136 9.10 -13.88 3.16
C LEU A 136 8.65 -13.21 1.84
N VAL A 137 9.55 -12.48 1.18
CA VAL A 137 9.28 -11.82 -0.11
C VAL A 137 8.89 -12.84 -1.18
N GLY A 138 9.60 -13.97 -1.27
CA GLY A 138 9.31 -15.04 -2.21
C GLY A 138 7.96 -15.68 -1.96
N TRP A 139 7.62 -15.93 -0.70
CA TRP A 139 6.35 -16.51 -0.29
C TRP A 139 5.16 -15.57 -0.57
N VAL A 140 5.27 -14.29 -0.20
CA VAL A 140 4.23 -13.27 -0.49
C VAL A 140 3.98 -13.17 -1.99
N ARG A 141 5.03 -13.17 -2.80
CA ARG A 141 4.92 -13.18 -4.27
C ARG A 141 4.22 -14.44 -4.79
N ALA A 142 4.51 -15.59 -4.21
CA ALA A 142 3.87 -16.87 -4.59
C ALA A 142 2.38 -16.85 -4.25
N GLN A 143 1.99 -16.41 -3.06
CA GLN A 143 0.59 -16.26 -2.66
C GLN A 143 -0.18 -15.30 -3.57
N ALA A 144 0.42 -14.16 -3.94
CA ALA A 144 -0.17 -13.23 -4.90
C ALA A 144 -0.41 -13.87 -6.28
N ARG A 145 0.55 -14.68 -6.77
CA ARG A 145 0.39 -15.44 -8.04
C ARG A 145 -0.71 -16.48 -7.97
N MET A 146 -0.95 -17.05 -6.81
CA MET A 146 -2.08 -17.94 -6.56
C MET A 146 -3.40 -17.20 -6.40
N GLY A 147 -3.41 -15.86 -6.48
CA GLY A 147 -4.59 -15.00 -6.46
C GLY A 147 -5.00 -14.52 -5.07
N ALA A 148 -4.15 -14.61 -4.07
CA ALA A 148 -4.40 -14.01 -2.77
C ALA A 148 -4.43 -12.48 -2.85
N VAL A 149 -5.33 -11.85 -2.09
CA VAL A 149 -5.27 -10.42 -1.82
C VAL A 149 -4.16 -10.16 -0.81
N ILE A 150 -3.21 -9.29 -1.15
CA ILE A 150 -2.06 -8.97 -0.30
C ILE A 150 -2.31 -7.65 0.42
N VAL A 151 -2.21 -7.67 1.74
CA VAL A 151 -2.45 -6.51 2.61
C VAL A 151 -1.15 -6.15 3.32
N GLY A 152 -0.45 -5.15 2.83
CA GLY A 152 0.77 -4.60 3.46
C GLY A 152 0.39 -3.59 4.54
N VAL A 153 0.65 -3.91 5.81
CA VAL A 153 0.32 -3.05 6.95
C VAL A 153 1.55 -2.25 7.35
N CYS A 154 1.41 -0.93 7.47
CA CYS A 154 2.50 -0.05 7.90
C CYS A 154 3.74 -0.18 6.99
N ASP A 155 4.92 -0.43 7.56
CA ASP A 155 6.14 -0.73 6.81
C ASP A 155 6.17 -2.17 6.22
N GLY A 156 5.13 -2.97 6.41
CA GLY A 156 4.93 -4.21 5.65
C GLY A 156 4.82 -3.96 4.13
N VAL A 157 4.50 -2.74 3.75
CA VAL A 157 4.52 -2.30 2.34
C VAL A 157 5.89 -2.47 1.68
N TRP A 158 7.00 -2.42 2.44
CA TRP A 158 8.33 -2.69 1.90
C TRP A 158 8.48 -4.13 1.39
N VAL A 159 7.92 -5.10 2.11
CA VAL A 159 7.91 -6.51 1.68
C VAL A 159 7.11 -6.64 0.38
N VAL A 160 5.92 -6.02 0.33
CA VAL A 160 5.04 -6.04 -0.86
C VAL A 160 5.72 -5.38 -2.06
N ALA A 161 6.44 -4.27 -1.85
CA ALA A 161 7.21 -3.57 -2.88
C ALA A 161 8.42 -4.42 -3.35
N ASN A 162 9.19 -5.02 -2.43
CA ASN A 162 10.29 -5.92 -2.75
C ASN A 162 9.80 -7.20 -3.46
N ALA A 163 8.55 -7.61 -3.23
CA ALA A 163 7.91 -8.68 -4.00
C ALA A 163 7.55 -8.26 -5.44
N GLY A 164 7.72 -6.97 -5.80
CA GLY A 164 7.41 -6.44 -7.13
C GLY A 164 5.91 -6.27 -7.39
N LEU A 165 5.10 -6.26 -6.33
CA LEU A 165 3.63 -6.25 -6.45
C LEU A 165 3.03 -4.85 -6.57
N LEU A 166 3.85 -3.79 -6.43
CA LEU A 166 3.38 -2.40 -6.48
C LEU A 166 3.65 -1.69 -7.81
N ASN A 167 4.34 -2.32 -8.76
CA ASN A 167 4.69 -1.69 -10.04
C ASN A 167 3.43 -1.28 -10.81
N GLY A 168 3.33 0.02 -11.16
CA GLY A 168 2.19 0.62 -11.85
C GLY A 168 0.91 0.78 -11.02
N ARG A 169 0.92 0.38 -9.74
CA ARG A 169 -0.24 0.41 -8.83
C ARG A 169 -0.25 1.66 -7.96
N ARG A 170 -1.43 1.96 -7.42
CA ARG A 170 -1.59 2.91 -6.32
C ARG A 170 -1.24 2.21 -5.00
N ALA A 171 -0.50 2.90 -4.15
CA ALA A 171 -0.16 2.38 -2.82
C ALA A 171 0.05 3.52 -1.83
N THR A 172 -0.07 3.23 -0.55
CA THR A 172 0.41 4.08 0.53
C THR A 172 1.35 3.30 1.43
N GLY A 173 1.94 3.94 2.42
CA GLY A 173 2.83 3.32 3.37
C GLY A 173 2.95 4.17 4.63
N HIS A 174 3.76 3.72 5.57
CA HIS A 174 4.04 4.49 6.77
C HIS A 174 4.57 5.87 6.37
N TRP A 175 3.98 6.95 6.91
CA TRP A 175 4.30 8.34 6.52
C TRP A 175 5.79 8.65 6.64
N TYR A 176 6.46 8.08 7.62
CA TYR A 176 7.90 8.22 7.84
C TYR A 176 8.73 7.60 6.71
N SER A 177 8.22 6.54 6.10
CA SER A 177 8.92 5.77 5.06
C SER A 177 8.61 6.22 3.64
N LEU A 178 7.51 6.96 3.42
CA LEU A 178 7.00 7.29 2.08
C LEU A 178 8.05 7.92 1.16
N ASN A 179 8.86 8.88 1.64
CA ASN A 179 9.88 9.51 0.80
C ASN A 179 10.93 8.49 0.32
N ARG A 180 11.30 7.53 1.16
CA ARG A 180 12.24 6.47 0.79
C ARG A 180 11.61 5.45 -0.16
N LEU A 181 10.34 5.13 0.06
CA LEU A 181 9.55 4.25 -0.80
C LEU A 181 9.41 4.85 -2.20
N GLU A 182 9.05 6.13 -2.31
CA GLU A 182 8.97 6.87 -3.56
C GLU A 182 10.29 6.86 -4.33
N HIS A 183 11.39 7.08 -3.62
CA HIS A 183 12.73 7.09 -4.23
C HIS A 183 13.13 5.69 -4.73
N LYS A 184 12.84 4.64 -3.96
CA LYS A 184 13.27 3.26 -4.29
C LYS A 184 12.34 2.58 -5.31
N PHE A 185 11.04 2.87 -5.27
CA PHE A 185 10.01 2.21 -6.08
C PHE A 185 9.24 3.25 -6.90
N GLY A 186 9.94 3.91 -7.82
CA GLY A 186 9.42 5.03 -8.62
C GLY A 186 8.28 4.67 -9.58
N ASP A 187 8.10 3.39 -9.91
CA ASP A 187 7.00 2.93 -10.77
C ASP A 187 5.67 2.81 -10.01
N THR A 188 5.67 2.99 -8.69
CA THR A 188 4.48 2.95 -7.85
C THR A 188 3.87 4.36 -7.73
N ARG A 189 2.56 4.47 -7.88
CA ARG A 189 1.82 5.73 -7.65
C ARG A 189 1.51 5.89 -6.18
N TRP A 190 2.41 6.52 -5.44
CA TRP A 190 2.30 6.72 -4.00
C TRP A 190 1.22 7.74 -3.65
N VAL A 191 0.30 7.36 -2.77
CA VAL A 191 -0.82 8.17 -2.29
C VAL A 191 -0.55 8.59 -0.86
N ARG A 192 -0.55 9.89 -0.61
CA ARG A 192 -0.35 10.49 0.72
C ARG A 192 -1.67 10.76 1.41
N ASN A 193 -1.62 10.93 2.71
CA ASN A 193 -2.77 11.32 3.54
C ASN A 193 -3.96 10.35 3.43
N ARG A 194 -3.66 9.06 3.26
CA ARG A 194 -4.64 7.98 3.27
C ARG A 194 -4.29 6.98 4.36
N ARG A 195 -5.30 6.53 5.07
CA ARG A 195 -5.13 5.49 6.09
C ARG A 195 -4.82 4.15 5.44
N TYR A 196 -5.52 3.84 4.37
CA TYR A 196 -5.20 2.73 3.48
C TYR A 196 -5.58 3.06 2.02
N VAL A 197 -4.98 2.34 1.10
CA VAL A 197 -5.23 2.39 -0.34
C VAL A 197 -5.46 0.96 -0.82
N ALA A 198 -6.55 0.76 -1.56
CA ALA A 198 -6.85 -0.47 -2.24
C ALA A 198 -6.69 -0.28 -3.76
N ASP A 199 -5.95 -1.17 -4.40
CA ASP A 199 -5.76 -1.21 -5.84
C ASP A 199 -5.80 -2.67 -6.31
N ASP A 200 -6.99 -3.09 -6.76
CA ASP A 200 -7.29 -4.46 -7.14
C ASP A 200 -7.04 -5.45 -5.98
N SER A 201 -6.15 -6.41 -6.15
CA SER A 201 -5.79 -7.41 -5.15
C SER A 201 -4.69 -6.96 -4.17
N ILE A 202 -4.31 -5.69 -4.18
CA ILE A 202 -3.29 -5.13 -3.27
C ILE A 202 -3.92 -4.06 -2.39
N VAL A 203 -3.74 -4.20 -1.09
CA VAL A 203 -4.12 -3.21 -0.09
C VAL A 203 -2.88 -2.80 0.68
N THR A 204 -2.65 -1.51 0.84
CA THR A 204 -1.52 -0.98 1.61
C THR A 204 -2.01 0.03 2.62
N THR A 205 -1.40 0.07 3.80
CA THR A 205 -1.82 1.01 4.84
C THR A 205 -0.69 1.94 5.27
N THR A 206 -1.07 3.02 5.94
CA THR A 206 -0.13 3.88 6.66
C THR A 206 0.34 3.22 7.96
N GLY A 207 0.60 3.94 9.04
CA GLY A 207 1.13 3.38 10.29
C GLY A 207 0.22 2.42 11.04
N VAL A 208 0.67 1.97 12.18
CA VAL A 208 0.04 0.96 13.06
C VAL A 208 -1.43 1.24 13.40
N THR A 209 -1.83 2.51 13.49
CA THR A 209 -3.22 2.92 13.76
C THR A 209 -4.20 2.55 12.64
N ALA A 210 -3.70 2.16 11.46
CA ALA A 210 -4.50 1.68 10.34
C ALA A 210 -4.87 0.19 10.44
N SER A 211 -4.28 -0.55 11.40
CA SER A 211 -4.52 -2.00 11.57
C SER A 211 -5.99 -2.32 11.85
N ILE A 212 -6.66 -1.58 12.74
CA ILE A 212 -8.09 -1.77 12.99
C ILE A 212 -8.93 -1.38 11.76
N PRO A 213 -8.81 -0.16 11.20
CA PRO A 213 -9.59 0.24 10.04
C PRO A 213 -9.50 -0.70 8.84
N VAL A 214 -8.29 -1.13 8.47
CA VAL A 214 -8.13 -2.05 7.33
C VAL A 214 -8.71 -3.43 7.62
N SER A 215 -8.57 -3.92 8.86
CA SER A 215 -9.14 -5.21 9.24
C SER A 215 -10.66 -5.18 9.21
N LEU A 216 -11.30 -4.10 9.66
CA LEU A 216 -12.74 -3.91 9.56
C LEU A 216 -13.21 -3.76 8.11
N ALA A 217 -12.41 -3.10 7.25
CA ALA A 217 -12.70 -3.03 5.80
C ALA A 217 -12.61 -4.42 5.15
N LEU A 218 -11.69 -5.28 5.59
CA LEU A 218 -11.63 -6.68 5.16
C LEU A 218 -12.84 -7.47 5.66
N VAL A 219 -13.27 -7.28 6.91
CA VAL A 219 -14.51 -7.91 7.41
C VAL A 219 -15.72 -7.46 6.59
N GLU A 220 -15.81 -6.18 6.22
CA GLU A 220 -16.87 -5.69 5.32
C GLU A 220 -16.81 -6.37 3.95
N ALA A 221 -15.64 -6.50 3.36
CA ALA A 221 -15.44 -7.17 2.08
C ALA A 221 -15.81 -8.67 2.13
N ILE A 222 -15.58 -9.33 3.26
CA ILE A 222 -15.81 -10.78 3.44
C ILE A 222 -17.26 -11.08 3.84
N ALA A 223 -17.80 -10.35 4.81
CA ALA A 223 -19.05 -10.69 5.49
C ALA A 223 -20.11 -9.57 5.45
N GLY A 224 -19.80 -8.47 4.77
CA GLY A 224 -20.71 -7.34 4.61
C GLY A 224 -20.62 -6.32 5.74
N ARG A 225 -21.27 -5.18 5.48
CA ARG A 225 -21.22 -3.99 6.32
C ARG A 225 -21.73 -4.22 7.74
N ASP A 226 -22.82 -4.97 7.87
CA ASP A 226 -23.45 -5.20 9.17
C ASP A 226 -22.52 -5.95 10.11
N ARG A 227 -21.83 -7.00 9.62
CA ARG A 227 -20.85 -7.73 10.42
C ARG A 227 -19.64 -6.87 10.77
N ALA A 228 -19.16 -6.04 9.86
CA ALA A 228 -18.08 -5.11 10.14
C ALA A 228 -18.48 -4.09 11.23
N ALA A 229 -19.72 -3.57 11.19
CA ALA A 229 -20.23 -2.65 12.21
C ALA A 229 -20.40 -3.30 13.59
N GLU A 230 -20.85 -4.56 13.64
CA GLU A 230 -20.91 -5.35 14.89
C GLU A 230 -19.51 -5.50 15.50
N VAL A 231 -18.54 -5.98 14.71
CA VAL A 231 -17.15 -6.13 15.18
C VAL A 231 -16.56 -4.79 15.62
N ALA A 232 -16.80 -3.72 14.86
CA ALA A 232 -16.37 -2.38 15.23
C ALA A 232 -16.94 -1.95 16.60
N SER A 233 -18.24 -2.21 16.83
CA SER A 233 -18.88 -1.92 18.12
C SER A 233 -18.29 -2.73 19.26
N GLU A 234 -18.04 -4.03 19.06
CA GLU A 234 -17.40 -4.91 20.02
C GLU A 234 -15.99 -4.44 20.41
N LEU A 235 -15.25 -3.87 19.44
CA LEU A 235 -13.91 -3.29 19.65
C LEU A 235 -13.94 -1.86 20.23
N GLY A 236 -15.12 -1.26 20.40
CA GLY A 236 -15.25 0.13 20.82
C GLY A 236 -14.99 1.16 19.69
N ALA A 237 -14.83 0.74 18.45
CA ALA A 237 -14.65 1.58 17.26
C ALA A 237 -16.00 1.96 16.64
N ARG A 238 -16.92 2.51 17.43
CA ARG A 238 -18.33 2.72 17.07
C ARG A 238 -18.54 3.65 15.87
N ASP A 239 -17.64 4.59 15.68
CA ASP A 239 -17.72 5.56 14.56
C ASP A 239 -17.05 5.05 13.29
N TRP A 240 -16.71 3.75 13.24
CA TRP A 240 -16.07 3.20 12.07
C TRP A 240 -17.03 3.17 10.87
N SER A 241 -16.50 3.63 9.73
CA SER A 241 -17.05 3.37 8.40
C SER A 241 -15.91 3.30 7.41
N ALA A 242 -16.02 2.47 6.37
CA ALA A 242 -14.97 2.33 5.36
C ALA A 242 -14.60 3.67 4.73
N ALA A 243 -15.60 4.49 4.42
CA ALA A 243 -15.43 5.81 3.82
C ALA A 243 -14.62 6.75 4.72
N HIS A 244 -15.03 6.87 5.99
CA HIS A 244 -14.38 7.75 6.97
C HIS A 244 -12.95 7.32 7.23
N ASN A 245 -12.72 6.03 7.41
CA ASN A 245 -11.43 5.50 7.84
C ASN A 245 -10.40 5.33 6.71
N SER A 246 -10.79 5.42 5.43
CA SER A 246 -9.83 5.42 4.32
C SER A 246 -9.25 6.80 4.05
N ASN A 247 -9.99 7.87 4.33
CA ASN A 247 -9.72 9.21 3.80
C ASN A 247 -8.96 10.14 4.76
N ASP A 248 -9.09 9.94 6.08
CA ASP A 248 -8.59 10.92 7.05
C ASP A 248 -7.32 10.45 7.74
N PHE A 249 -6.20 10.65 7.08
CA PHE A 249 -4.90 10.58 7.72
C PHE A 249 -4.05 11.78 7.28
N ALA A 250 -4.31 12.95 7.88
CA ALA A 250 -3.39 14.07 7.82
C ALA A 250 -2.56 14.09 9.11
N LEU A 251 -1.24 14.09 8.97
CA LEU A 251 -0.36 14.51 10.05
C LEU A 251 -0.39 16.04 10.05
N ASN A 252 -0.95 16.61 11.10
CA ASN A 252 -0.85 18.06 11.37
C ASN A 252 0.58 18.45 11.71
#